data_e6203066353cb57bef0571a4579a4aa9
#
_entry.id   e6203066353cb57bef0571a4579a4aa9
#
_cell.length_a   1.000
_cell.length_b   1.000
_cell.length_c   1.000
_cell.angle_alpha   90.00
_cell.angle_beta   90.00
_cell.angle_gamma   90.00
#
_symmetry.space_group_name_H-M   'P 1'
#
loop_
_entity.id
_entity.type
_entity.pdbx_description
1 polymer ?
#
loop_
_entity_poly.entity_id
_entity_poly.type
_entity_poly.pdbx_seq_one_letter_code
_entity_poly.pdbx_strand_id
1 'polypeptide(L)'
;MTIVAGAYISKAKKQQLSLLMVKLGVKEDDIEEKFVLGSGKGGQKLNKTSSCVYIKHVPSGIEVKCQKSRSRDSNRFLARRELCERIEERVLGEKSRKRQEIERIRRQKRRRSRRQKERMLENKRHQSEKKGRRAQVRLGDD
;
A
#
# COMPACT_ATOMS: atom_id res chain seq x y z
N MET A 1 9.08 -17.19 22.56
CA MET A 1 8.56 -15.80 22.61
C MET A 1 9.16 -15.09 23.83
N THR A 2 10.14 -14.27 23.62
CA THR A 2 10.90 -13.60 24.69
C THR A 2 10.09 -12.41 25.19
N ILE A 3 9.61 -12.49 26.44
CA ILE A 3 8.93 -11.40 27.13
C ILE A 3 9.98 -10.35 27.47
N VAL A 4 10.02 -9.26 26.72
CA VAL A 4 10.91 -8.13 27.01
C VAL A 4 10.41 -7.48 28.30
N ALA A 5 11.22 -7.56 29.36
CA ALA A 5 11.01 -6.88 30.64
C ALA A 5 10.75 -5.39 30.37
N GLY A 6 9.85 -4.78 31.17
CA GLY A 6 9.30 -3.43 31.01
C GLY A 6 10.32 -2.37 30.60
N ALA A 7 10.56 -2.25 29.32
CA ALA A 7 11.47 -1.27 28.77
C ALA A 7 10.86 0.12 28.93
N TYR A 8 11.51 0.97 29.72
CA TYR A 8 11.23 2.40 29.78
C TYR A 8 11.32 3.00 28.36
N ILE A 9 10.24 3.58 27.88
CA ILE A 9 10.20 4.17 26.56
C ILE A 9 10.94 5.49 26.62
N SER A 10 12.10 5.58 25.97
CA SER A 10 12.91 6.79 25.98
C SER A 10 12.15 7.98 25.34
N LYS A 11 12.44 9.19 25.82
CA LYS A 11 11.85 10.43 25.29
C LYS A 11 12.04 10.56 23.76
N ALA A 12 13.20 10.16 23.26
CA ALA A 12 13.51 10.14 21.83
C ALA A 12 12.53 9.26 21.02
N LYS A 13 12.20 8.05 21.50
CA LYS A 13 11.24 7.16 20.84
C LYS A 13 9.83 7.73 20.82
N LYS A 14 9.40 8.42 21.88
CA LYS A 14 8.11 9.11 21.93
C LYS A 14 8.06 10.25 20.92
N GLN A 15 9.14 11.04 20.80
CA GLN A 15 9.25 12.11 19.80
C GLN A 15 9.22 11.58 18.37
N GLN A 16 9.95 10.50 18.08
CA GLN A 16 9.92 9.86 16.76
C GLN A 16 8.51 9.40 16.37
N LEU A 17 7.78 8.79 17.32
CA LEU A 17 6.40 8.37 17.08
C LEU A 17 5.49 9.58 16.81
N SER A 18 5.61 10.64 17.58
CA SER A 18 4.85 11.88 17.38
C SER A 18 5.10 12.48 15.98
N LEU A 19 6.35 12.55 15.55
CA LEU A 19 6.71 13.00 14.20
C LEU A 19 6.12 12.10 13.10
N LEU A 20 6.13 10.78 13.32
CA LEU A 20 5.53 9.83 12.39
C LEU A 20 4.01 10.00 12.28
N MET A 21 3.32 10.20 13.40
CA MET A 21 1.88 10.48 13.43
C MET A 21 1.55 11.76 12.65
N VAL A 22 2.29 12.83 12.88
CA VAL A 22 2.13 14.10 12.13
C VAL A 22 2.36 13.89 10.62
N LYS A 23 3.42 13.15 10.23
CA LYS A 23 3.71 12.84 8.83
C LYS A 23 2.57 12.07 8.14
N LEU A 24 1.90 11.19 8.86
CA LEU A 24 0.79 10.38 8.34
C LEU A 24 -0.57 11.07 8.47
N GLY A 25 -0.63 12.25 9.09
CA GLY A 25 -1.87 12.98 9.35
C GLY A 25 -2.75 12.36 10.42
N VAL A 26 -2.17 11.54 11.31
CA VAL A 26 -2.88 10.89 12.43
C VAL A 26 -2.90 11.84 13.63
N LYS A 27 -4.07 12.31 14.03
CA LYS A 27 -4.27 13.13 15.22
C LYS A 27 -4.67 12.28 16.41
N GLU A 28 -4.30 12.69 17.62
CA GLU A 28 -4.72 11.98 18.84
C GLU A 28 -6.25 12.01 19.03
N ASP A 29 -6.92 13.08 18.62
CA ASP A 29 -8.37 13.24 18.69
C ASP A 29 -9.13 12.26 17.79
N ASP A 30 -8.48 11.74 16.74
CA ASP A 30 -9.04 10.76 15.83
C ASP A 30 -8.86 9.31 16.32
N ILE A 31 -8.24 9.12 17.51
CA ILE A 31 -7.94 7.81 18.08
C ILE A 31 -8.87 7.53 19.26
N GLU A 32 -9.75 6.56 19.09
CA GLU A 32 -10.49 5.96 20.21
C GLU A 32 -9.60 4.95 20.93
N GLU A 33 -9.35 5.15 22.22
CA GLU A 33 -8.54 4.25 23.06
C GLU A 33 -9.39 3.57 24.12
N LYS A 34 -9.25 2.24 24.23
CA LYS A 34 -9.90 1.42 25.27
C LYS A 34 -8.88 0.50 25.94
N PHE A 35 -9.01 0.35 27.25
CA PHE A 35 -8.20 -0.58 28.01
C PHE A 35 -9.02 -1.82 28.31
N VAL A 36 -8.54 -2.96 27.83
CA VAL A 36 -9.25 -4.23 27.93
C VAL A 36 -8.41 -5.26 28.68
N LEU A 37 -9.06 -6.26 29.21
CA LEU A 37 -8.36 -7.40 29.83
C LEU A 37 -7.55 -8.13 28.74
N GLY A 38 -6.35 -8.55 29.11
CA GLY A 38 -5.53 -9.38 28.22
C GLY A 38 -6.16 -10.76 28.03
N SER A 39 -5.88 -11.39 26.89
CA SER A 39 -6.29 -12.77 26.61
C SER A 39 -5.04 -13.65 26.44
N GLY A 40 -5.12 -14.91 26.89
CA GLY A 40 -4.05 -15.91 26.72
C GLY A 40 -3.67 -16.65 28.00
N LYS A 41 -2.75 -17.60 27.88
CA LYS A 41 -2.16 -18.34 29.02
C LYS A 41 -1.29 -17.39 29.84
N GLY A 42 -1.85 -16.78 30.89
CA GLY A 42 -1.16 -15.86 31.78
C GLY A 42 -1.60 -15.99 33.21
N GLY A 43 -0.73 -15.57 34.12
CA GLY A 43 -1.02 -15.62 35.58
C GLY A 43 -2.05 -14.58 36.02
N GLN A 44 -2.33 -14.57 37.33
CA GLN A 44 -3.36 -13.75 38.01
C GLN A 44 -3.35 -12.26 37.61
N LYS A 45 -2.19 -11.67 37.32
CA LYS A 45 -2.04 -10.26 36.91
C LYS A 45 -2.69 -9.97 35.56
N LEU A 46 -2.57 -10.90 34.57
CA LEU A 46 -3.13 -10.73 33.24
C LEU A 46 -4.67 -10.69 33.28
N ASN A 47 -5.26 -11.50 34.14
CA ASN A 47 -6.71 -11.62 34.27
C ASN A 47 -7.36 -10.50 35.13
N LYS A 48 -6.56 -9.84 35.97
CA LYS A 48 -7.06 -8.79 36.90
C LYS A 48 -6.75 -7.36 36.44
N THR A 49 -5.79 -7.16 35.49
CA THR A 49 -5.38 -5.81 35.07
C THR A 49 -5.64 -5.57 33.60
N SER A 50 -6.36 -4.49 33.29
CA SER A 50 -6.60 -4.05 31.91
C SER A 50 -5.33 -3.41 31.31
N SER A 51 -4.29 -4.23 31.12
CA SER A 51 -3.02 -3.80 30.52
C SER A 51 -3.01 -3.86 28.99
N CYS A 52 -3.95 -4.57 28.39
CA CYS A 52 -4.11 -4.62 26.94
C CYS A 52 -4.74 -3.31 26.43
N VAL A 53 -4.16 -2.75 25.39
CA VAL A 53 -4.60 -1.50 24.78
C VAL A 53 -5.23 -1.81 23.42
N TYR A 54 -6.46 -1.37 23.25
CA TYR A 54 -7.17 -1.37 21.99
C TYR A 54 -7.29 0.07 21.51
N ILE A 55 -6.90 0.33 20.29
CA ILE A 55 -7.06 1.63 19.65
C ILE A 55 -7.73 1.47 18.28
N LYS A 56 -8.56 2.46 17.93
CA LYS A 56 -9.22 2.57 16.65
C LYS A 56 -9.00 3.97 16.08
N HIS A 57 -8.49 4.06 14.88
CA HIS A 57 -8.38 5.32 14.17
C HIS A 57 -9.65 5.54 13.35
N VAL A 58 -10.49 6.47 13.75
CA VAL A 58 -11.84 6.69 13.20
C VAL A 58 -11.82 6.96 11.69
N PRO A 59 -10.96 7.87 11.13
CA PRO A 59 -11.01 8.18 9.72
C PRO A 59 -10.59 7.02 8.80
N SER A 60 -9.65 6.17 9.22
CA SER A 60 -9.20 5.02 8.42
C SER A 60 -9.94 3.73 8.72
N GLY A 61 -10.64 3.64 9.85
CA GLY A 61 -11.28 2.43 10.36
C GLY A 61 -10.29 1.33 10.79
N ILE A 62 -8.99 1.65 10.91
CA ILE A 62 -7.98 0.68 11.31
C ILE A 62 -7.99 0.50 12.80
N GLU A 63 -8.02 -0.77 13.24
CA GLU A 63 -8.04 -1.16 14.64
C GLU A 63 -6.77 -1.94 15.00
N VAL A 64 -6.24 -1.68 16.20
CA VAL A 64 -5.06 -2.35 16.74
C VAL A 64 -5.28 -2.74 18.19
N LYS A 65 -4.94 -3.98 18.51
CA LYS A 65 -4.96 -4.50 19.89
C LYS A 65 -3.55 -4.93 20.30
N CYS A 66 -2.99 -4.32 21.33
CA CYS A 66 -1.63 -4.57 21.78
C CYS A 66 -1.57 -5.00 23.26
N GLN A 67 -0.96 -6.18 23.50
CA GLN A 67 -0.69 -6.71 24.84
C GLN A 67 0.73 -7.29 24.97
N LYS A 68 1.70 -6.65 24.30
CA LYS A 68 3.08 -7.18 24.22
C LYS A 68 3.89 -6.98 25.51
N SER A 69 3.48 -6.03 26.35
CA SER A 69 4.17 -5.67 27.60
C SER A 69 3.27 -5.79 28.83
N ARG A 70 3.89 -5.90 30.01
CA ARG A 70 3.18 -5.80 31.30
C ARG A 70 2.74 -4.37 31.62
N SER A 71 3.38 -3.37 31.03
CA SER A 71 3.09 -1.96 31.24
C SER A 71 2.06 -1.47 30.23
N ARG A 72 1.02 -0.82 30.75
CA ARG A 72 -0.02 -0.17 29.94
C ARG A 72 0.60 0.90 29.04
N ASP A 73 1.50 1.73 29.55
CA ASP A 73 2.15 2.80 28.77
C ASP A 73 3.00 2.24 27.62
N SER A 74 3.70 1.13 27.86
CA SER A 74 4.42 0.45 26.77
C SER A 74 3.48 -0.09 25.70
N ASN A 75 2.34 -0.65 26.09
CA ASN A 75 1.35 -1.13 25.14
C ASN A 75 0.67 0.02 24.38
N ARG A 76 0.43 1.17 25.01
CA ARG A 76 -0.07 2.39 24.35
C ARG A 76 0.89 2.85 23.25
N PHE A 77 2.16 2.93 23.57
CA PHE A 77 3.19 3.31 22.60
C PHE A 77 3.26 2.32 21.43
N LEU A 78 3.29 1.02 21.73
CA LEU A 78 3.38 -0.03 20.71
C LEU A 78 2.12 -0.08 19.83
N ALA A 79 0.94 0.13 20.41
CA ALA A 79 -0.30 0.19 19.66
C ALA A 79 -0.32 1.36 18.66
N ARG A 80 0.08 2.57 19.09
CA ARG A 80 0.17 3.74 18.18
C ARG A 80 1.19 3.54 17.09
N ARG A 81 2.33 2.95 17.40
CA ARG A 81 3.35 2.61 16.40
C ARG A 81 2.81 1.63 15.37
N GLU A 82 2.18 0.55 15.81
CA GLU A 82 1.59 -0.45 14.91
C GLU A 82 0.45 0.14 14.07
N LEU A 83 -0.34 1.06 14.63
CA LEU A 83 -1.35 1.81 13.89
C LEU A 83 -0.72 2.63 12.74
N CYS A 84 0.34 3.37 13.03
CA CYS A 84 1.08 4.14 12.02
C CYS A 84 1.65 3.23 10.92
N GLU A 85 2.25 2.10 11.27
CA GLU A 85 2.78 1.12 10.32
C GLU A 85 1.66 0.61 9.37
N ARG A 86 0.49 0.25 9.89
CA ARG A 86 -0.66 -0.20 9.09
C ARG A 86 -1.24 0.90 8.18
N ILE A 87 -1.29 2.15 8.65
CA ILE A 87 -1.73 3.28 7.84
C ILE A 87 -0.73 3.53 6.71
N GLU A 88 0.57 3.51 6.98
CA GLU A 88 1.61 3.69 5.98
C GLU A 88 1.56 2.59 4.91
N GLU A 89 1.43 1.32 5.28
CA GLU A 89 1.26 0.19 4.36
C GLU A 89 0.03 0.37 3.45
N ARG A 90 -1.08 0.83 3.99
CA ARG A 90 -2.30 1.08 3.22
C ARG A 90 -2.10 2.18 2.19
N VAL A 91 -1.49 3.31 2.59
CA VAL A 91 -1.19 4.43 1.69
C VAL A 91 -0.19 4.04 0.60
N LEU A 92 0.86 3.29 0.94
CA LEU A 92 1.83 2.78 -0.02
C LEU A 92 1.19 1.79 -1.00
N GLY A 93 0.34 0.90 -0.51
CA GLY A 93 -0.40 -0.05 -1.34
C GLY A 93 -1.31 0.65 -2.36
N GLU A 94 -2.02 1.70 -1.97
CA GLU A 94 -2.85 2.50 -2.88
C GLU A 94 -2.02 3.23 -3.95
N LYS A 95 -0.89 3.82 -3.57
CA LYS A 95 0.05 4.45 -4.52
C LYS A 95 0.62 3.44 -5.51
N SER A 96 0.96 2.25 -5.05
CA SER A 96 1.46 1.16 -5.91
C SER A 96 0.41 0.71 -6.93
N ARG A 97 -0.85 0.51 -6.51
CA ARG A 97 -1.96 0.13 -7.39
C ARG A 97 -2.20 1.18 -8.48
N LYS A 98 -2.21 2.48 -8.12
CA LYS A 98 -2.35 3.57 -9.10
C LYS A 98 -1.21 3.58 -10.13
N ARG A 99 0.03 3.37 -9.70
CA ARG A 99 1.18 3.26 -10.62
C ARG A 99 1.04 2.08 -11.57
N GLN A 100 0.68 0.91 -11.07
CA GLN A 100 0.48 -0.29 -11.88
C GLN A 100 -0.63 -0.09 -12.93
N GLU A 101 -1.73 0.58 -12.58
CA GLU A 101 -2.81 0.86 -13.52
C GLU A 101 -2.36 1.84 -14.63
N ILE A 102 -1.65 2.91 -14.28
CA ILE A 102 -1.07 3.85 -15.26
C ILE A 102 -0.12 3.13 -16.22
N GLU A 103 0.75 2.26 -15.70
CA GLU A 103 1.67 1.47 -16.53
C GLU A 103 0.93 0.49 -17.43
N ARG A 104 -0.13 -0.16 -16.94
CA ARG A 104 -0.98 -1.06 -17.72
C ARG A 104 -1.59 -0.32 -18.91
N ILE A 105 -2.17 0.86 -18.68
CA ILE A 105 -2.75 1.72 -19.73
C ILE A 105 -1.67 2.13 -20.74
N ARG A 106 -0.48 2.51 -20.25
CA ARG A 106 0.67 2.89 -21.12
C ARG A 106 1.12 1.74 -22.01
N ARG A 107 1.21 0.51 -21.46
CA ARG A 107 1.54 -0.70 -22.24
C ARG A 107 0.47 -1.03 -23.30
N GLN A 108 -0.81 -0.89 -22.96
CA GLN A 108 -1.90 -1.10 -23.92
C GLN A 108 -1.87 -0.09 -25.07
N LYS A 109 -1.61 1.19 -24.79
CA LYS A 109 -1.46 2.23 -25.82
C LYS A 109 -0.28 1.93 -26.76
N ARG A 110 0.87 1.48 -26.24
CA ARG A 110 2.02 1.06 -27.05
C ARG A 110 1.69 -0.11 -27.98
N ARG A 111 0.96 -1.13 -27.49
CA ARG A 111 0.56 -2.29 -28.32
C ARG A 111 -0.39 -1.88 -29.45
N ARG A 112 -1.34 -0.99 -29.19
CA ARG A 112 -2.24 -0.45 -30.22
C ARG A 112 -1.48 0.33 -31.30
N SER A 113 -0.56 1.19 -30.90
CA SER A 113 0.29 1.94 -31.81
C SER A 113 1.13 1.03 -32.72
N ARG A 114 1.71 -0.05 -32.21
CA ARG A 114 2.45 -1.04 -32.99
C ARG A 114 1.57 -1.75 -34.01
N ARG A 115 0.40 -2.24 -33.62
CA ARG A 115 -0.57 -2.88 -34.54
C ARG A 115 -1.04 -1.94 -35.64
N GLN A 116 -1.29 -0.68 -35.34
CA GLN A 116 -1.65 0.30 -36.35
C GLN A 116 -0.51 0.53 -37.34
N LYS A 117 0.73 0.60 -36.89
CA LYS A 117 1.91 0.72 -37.73
C LYS A 117 2.09 -0.51 -38.63
N GLU A 118 1.91 -1.70 -38.10
CA GLU A 118 1.94 -2.96 -38.86
C GLU A 118 0.87 -2.98 -39.97
N ARG A 119 -0.40 -2.65 -39.66
CA ARG A 119 -1.47 -2.54 -40.67
C ARG A 119 -1.18 -1.49 -41.75
N MET A 120 -0.62 -0.36 -41.36
CA MET A 120 -0.26 0.69 -42.32
C MET A 120 0.86 0.23 -43.25
N LEU A 121 1.84 -0.51 -42.76
CA LEU A 121 2.91 -1.10 -43.56
C LEU A 121 2.39 -2.18 -44.52
N GLU A 122 1.49 -3.03 -44.03
CA GLU A 122 0.83 -4.07 -44.82
C GLU A 122 0.00 -3.45 -45.98
N ASN A 123 -0.80 -2.45 -45.67
CA ASN A 123 -1.56 -1.71 -46.69
C ASN A 123 -0.65 -1.04 -47.72
N LYS A 124 0.48 -0.46 -47.29
CA LYS A 124 1.46 0.11 -48.25
C LYS A 124 2.08 -0.94 -49.18
N ARG A 125 2.42 -2.12 -48.62
CA ARG A 125 2.94 -3.25 -49.42
C ARG A 125 1.90 -3.68 -50.46
N HIS A 126 0.67 -3.89 -50.08
CA HIS A 126 -0.42 -4.28 -50.96
C HIS A 126 -0.67 -3.24 -52.10
N GLN A 127 -0.61 -1.95 -51.76
CA GLN A 127 -0.72 -0.90 -52.75
C GLN A 127 0.50 -0.88 -53.73
N SER A 128 1.70 -1.15 -53.24
CA SER A 128 2.91 -1.25 -54.06
C SER A 128 2.83 -2.43 -55.04
N GLU A 129 2.37 -3.60 -54.57
CA GLU A 129 2.17 -4.77 -55.46
C GLU A 129 1.13 -4.52 -56.53
N LYS A 130 -0.01 -3.87 -56.20
CA LYS A 130 -1.01 -3.49 -57.21
C LYS A 130 -0.46 -2.53 -58.26
N LYS A 131 0.35 -1.57 -57.86
CA LYS A 131 1.02 -0.66 -58.80
C LYS A 131 2.04 -1.37 -59.69
N GLY A 132 2.82 -2.31 -59.12
CA GLY A 132 3.76 -3.14 -59.86
C GLY A 132 3.09 -3.98 -60.95
N ARG A 133 1.97 -4.64 -60.63
CA ARG A 133 1.18 -5.43 -61.59
C ARG A 133 0.61 -4.57 -62.73
N ARG A 134 0.20 -3.33 -62.47
CA ARG A 134 -0.28 -2.40 -63.49
C ARG A 134 0.84 -1.91 -64.42
N ALA A 135 2.08 -1.78 -63.96
CA ALA A 135 3.22 -1.39 -64.76
C ALA A 135 3.64 -2.49 -65.76
N GLN A 136 3.49 -3.78 -65.39
CA GLN A 136 3.79 -4.91 -66.26
C GLN A 136 2.82 -5.04 -67.46
N VAL A 137 1.55 -4.63 -67.29
CA VAL A 137 0.55 -4.70 -68.36
C VAL A 137 0.79 -3.64 -69.43
N ARG A 138 1.49 -2.54 -69.14
CA ARG A 138 1.78 -1.48 -70.09
C ARG A 138 2.98 -1.77 -71.04
N LEU A 139 3.75 -2.81 -70.78
CA LEU A 139 4.94 -3.20 -71.61
C LEU A 139 4.63 -4.33 -72.58
N GLY A 140 3.36 -4.72 -72.73
CA GLY A 140 2.95 -5.85 -73.59
C GLY A 140 2.06 -5.50 -74.78
N ASP A 141 1.77 -4.23 -75.00
CA ASP A 141 0.93 -3.78 -76.15
C ASP A 141 1.72 -2.92 -77.12
N ASP A 142 2.77 -3.50 -77.76
CA ASP A 142 3.36 -3.03 -79.04
C ASP A 142 3.82 -4.23 -79.87
#